data_84bf5a27d7645f77a4f4a58dc9a0d177
#
_entry.id   84bf5a27d7645f77a4f4a58dc9a0d177
#
_cell.length_a   1.000
_cell.length_b   1.000
_cell.length_c   1.000
_cell.angle_alpha   90.00
_cell.angle_beta   90.00
_cell.angle_gamma   90.00
#
_symmetry.space_group_name_H-M   'P 1'
#
loop_
_entity.id
_entity.type
_entity.pdbx_description
1 polymer ?
#
loop_
_entity_poly.entity_id
_entity_poly.type
_entity_poly.pdbx_seq_one_letter_code
_entity_poly.pdbx_strand_id
1 'polypeptide(L)'
;MFEGRYCIVRGDRSVVYAGVLKARQDREAVLTDARKIYYWKGATCLAQLASEGTSKPDGCKFPAPVAEVVITDAIEVIPCTNQAEASIRSVRVWTL
;
A
#
# COMPACT_ATOMS: atom_id res chain seq x y z
N MET A 1 8.32 -10.79 9.94
CA MET A 1 7.21 -10.17 10.68
C MET A 1 6.21 -9.59 9.69
N PHE A 2 4.94 -9.78 9.91
CA PHE A 2 3.81 -9.34 9.07
C PHE A 2 3.68 -10.07 7.73
N GLU A 3 4.48 -11.09 7.45
CA GLU A 3 4.32 -11.89 6.24
C GLU A 3 2.90 -12.47 6.18
N GLY A 4 2.30 -12.40 4.99
CA GLY A 4 0.92 -12.82 4.78
C GLY A 4 -0.12 -11.74 5.05
N ARG A 5 0.27 -10.60 5.63
CA ARG A 5 -0.65 -9.49 5.91
C ARG A 5 -0.62 -8.44 4.79
N TYR A 6 -1.76 -7.81 4.60
CA TYR A 6 -1.83 -6.64 3.73
C TYR A 6 -1.15 -5.48 4.43
N CYS A 7 -0.17 -4.88 3.77
CA CYS A 7 0.65 -3.81 4.36
C CYS A 7 0.79 -2.66 3.39
N ILE A 8 1.00 -1.45 3.95
CA ILE A 8 1.52 -0.33 3.18
C ILE A 8 3.02 -0.33 3.38
N VAL A 9 3.76 -0.26 2.28
CA VAL A 9 5.22 -0.23 2.30
C VAL A 9 5.68 1.04 1.61
N ARG A 10 6.49 1.82 2.31
CA ARG A 10 7.05 3.06 1.79
C ARG A 10 8.55 2.88 1.56
N GLY A 11 8.99 3.23 0.35
CA GLY A 11 10.41 3.29 0.01
C GLY A 11 11.00 4.65 0.34
N ASP A 12 12.32 4.72 0.33
CA ASP A 12 13.06 5.96 0.64
C ASP A 12 12.83 7.03 -0.43
N ARG A 13 12.62 6.64 -1.68
CA ARG A 13 12.51 7.52 -2.83
C ARG A 13 11.09 7.61 -3.37
N SER A 14 10.13 7.96 -2.50
CA SER A 14 8.75 8.27 -2.87
C SER A 14 7.93 7.13 -3.49
N VAL A 15 8.36 5.90 -3.35
CA VAL A 15 7.56 4.75 -3.76
C VAL A 15 6.69 4.32 -2.59
N VAL A 16 5.37 4.19 -2.83
CA VAL A 16 4.43 3.68 -1.83
C VAL A 16 3.56 2.63 -2.50
N TYR A 17 3.48 1.45 -1.91
CA TYR A 17 2.63 0.36 -2.37
C TYR A 17 1.82 -0.20 -1.22
N ALA A 18 0.66 -0.75 -1.54
CA ALA A 18 -0.13 -1.55 -0.62
C ALA A 18 -0.30 -2.93 -1.24
N GLY A 19 -0.07 -3.97 -0.46
CA GLY A 19 -0.19 -5.33 -0.95
C GLY A 19 0.08 -6.33 0.15
N VAL A 20 0.02 -7.62 -0.22
CA VAL A 20 0.32 -8.70 0.73
C VAL A 20 1.82 -8.85 0.84
N LEU A 21 2.35 -8.71 2.05
CA LEU A 21 3.78 -8.87 2.28
C LEU A 21 4.13 -10.37 2.17
N LYS A 22 4.93 -10.70 1.15
CA LYS A 22 5.37 -12.06 0.92
C LYS A 22 6.66 -12.36 1.65
N ALA A 23 7.61 -11.42 1.63
CA ALA A 23 8.91 -11.61 2.24
C ALA A 23 9.54 -10.26 2.55
N ARG A 24 10.37 -10.22 3.57
CA ARG A 24 11.13 -9.05 3.93
C ARG A 24 12.51 -9.47 4.39
N GLN A 25 13.54 -8.81 3.83
CA GLN A 25 14.92 -9.02 4.27
C GLN A 25 15.64 -7.67 4.17
N ASP A 26 16.18 -7.19 5.30
CA ASP A 26 16.82 -5.87 5.39
C ASP A 26 15.88 -4.79 4.86
N ARG A 27 16.27 -4.09 3.79
CA ARG A 27 15.43 -3.04 3.18
C ARG A 27 14.66 -3.55 1.97
N GLU A 28 14.72 -4.84 1.68
CA GLU A 28 13.99 -5.40 0.57
C GLU A 28 12.65 -5.95 1.05
N ALA A 29 11.57 -5.56 0.39
CA ALA A 29 10.23 -6.04 0.68
C ALA A 29 9.60 -6.55 -0.61
N VAL A 30 9.03 -7.75 -0.57
CA VAL A 30 8.33 -8.34 -1.70
C VAL A 30 6.85 -8.32 -1.40
N LEU A 31 6.07 -7.69 -2.26
CA LEU A 31 4.63 -7.63 -2.14
C LEU A 31 3.97 -8.34 -3.29
N THR A 32 2.90 -9.08 -3.00
CA THR A 32 2.03 -9.66 -4.02
C THR A 32 0.71 -8.91 -4.04
N ASP A 33 0.00 -8.98 -5.17
CA ASP A 33 -1.25 -8.24 -5.35
C ASP A 33 -1.03 -6.79 -4.95
N ALA A 34 0.02 -6.20 -5.49
CA ALA A 34 0.56 -4.92 -5.04
C ALA A 34 -0.04 -3.77 -5.84
N ARG A 35 -0.55 -2.80 -5.13
CA ARG A 35 -1.19 -1.64 -5.72
C ARG A 35 -0.39 -0.40 -5.38
N LYS A 36 0.05 0.34 -6.39
CA LYS A 36 0.80 1.57 -6.14
C LYS A 36 -0.13 2.63 -5.58
N ILE A 37 0.31 3.31 -4.54
CA ILE A 37 -0.40 4.47 -3.99
C ILE A 37 0.28 5.70 -4.57
N TYR A 38 -0.13 6.07 -5.77
CA TYR A 38 0.46 7.19 -6.49
C TYR A 38 0.09 8.52 -5.84
N TYR A 39 -1.17 8.65 -5.43
CA TYR A 39 -1.67 9.85 -4.76
C TYR A 39 -2.86 9.46 -3.90
N TRP A 40 -2.94 9.96 -2.69
CA TRP A 40 -4.07 9.66 -1.83
C TRP A 40 -4.68 10.93 -1.25
N LYS A 41 -5.98 10.83 -0.93
CA LYS A 41 -6.75 11.80 -0.17
C LYS A 41 -7.57 11.07 0.87
N GLY A 42 -8.08 11.81 1.85
CA GLY A 42 -8.97 11.24 2.85
C GLY A 42 -8.26 10.53 3.99
N ALA A 43 -6.95 10.75 4.12
CA ALA A 43 -6.15 10.32 5.26
C ALA A 43 -5.02 11.32 5.43
N THR A 44 -4.66 11.61 6.67
CA THR A 44 -3.64 12.62 6.97
C THR A 44 -2.23 12.11 6.70
N CYS A 45 -2.04 10.80 6.84
CA CYS A 45 -0.73 10.17 6.66
C CYS A 45 -0.92 8.70 6.34
N LEU A 46 0.17 8.02 5.97
CA LEU A 46 0.09 6.59 5.65
C LEU A 46 -0.34 5.75 6.84
N ALA A 47 0.02 6.14 8.05
CA ALA A 47 -0.41 5.41 9.25
C ALA A 47 -1.93 5.45 9.40
N GLN A 48 -2.57 6.58 9.12
CA GLN A 48 -4.02 6.67 9.15
C GLN A 48 -4.64 5.87 8.01
N LEU A 49 -4.05 5.95 6.83
CA LEU A 49 -4.54 5.18 5.68
C LEU A 49 -4.50 3.67 5.98
N ALA A 50 -3.44 3.20 6.65
CA ALA A 50 -3.30 1.81 7.03
C ALA A 50 -4.28 1.39 8.14
N SER A 51 -4.74 2.33 8.95
CA SER A 51 -5.64 2.05 10.07
C SER A 51 -7.10 2.16 9.69
N GLU A 52 -7.46 3.17 8.89
CA GLU A 52 -8.85 3.52 8.64
C GLU A 52 -9.23 3.48 7.15
N GLY A 53 -8.26 3.45 6.27
CA GLY A 53 -8.52 3.59 4.85
C GLY A 53 -8.74 5.04 4.47
N THR A 54 -9.35 5.27 3.30
CA THR A 54 -9.60 6.61 2.81
C THR A 54 -11.06 6.99 2.94
N SER A 55 -11.32 8.22 3.38
CA SER A 55 -12.67 8.78 3.38
C SER A 55 -13.02 9.46 2.06
N LYS A 56 -12.07 9.55 1.12
CA LYS A 56 -12.28 10.20 -0.18
C LYS A 56 -11.70 9.36 -1.31
N PRO A 57 -12.27 8.15 -1.55
CA PRO A 57 -11.72 7.24 -2.55
C PRO A 57 -11.64 7.83 -3.95
N ASP A 58 -12.58 8.71 -4.31
CA ASP A 58 -12.58 9.31 -5.63
C ASP A 58 -11.45 10.32 -5.84
N GLY A 59 -10.82 10.75 -4.76
CA GLY A 59 -9.67 11.65 -4.83
C GLY A 59 -8.33 10.92 -4.87
N CYS A 60 -8.33 9.60 -4.82
CA CYS A 60 -7.12 8.79 -4.81
C CYS A 60 -6.74 8.38 -6.23
N LYS A 61 -5.43 8.22 -6.45
CA LYS A 61 -4.90 7.74 -7.73
C LYS A 61 -4.13 6.46 -7.46
N PHE A 62 -4.83 5.35 -7.47
CA PHE A 62 -4.27 4.01 -7.26
C PHE A 62 -4.39 3.24 -8.57
N PRO A 63 -3.29 3.02 -9.29
CA PRO A 63 -3.32 2.21 -10.52
C PRO A 63 -3.75 0.77 -10.25
N ALA A 64 -3.92 0.00 -11.31
CA ALA A 64 -4.30 -1.40 -11.18
C ALA A 64 -3.22 -2.18 -10.41
N PRO A 65 -3.62 -3.18 -9.61
CA PRO A 65 -2.64 -4.01 -8.90
C PRO A 65 -1.76 -4.78 -9.88
N VAL A 66 -0.52 -5.04 -9.47
CA VAL A 66 0.39 -5.94 -10.17
C VAL A 66 0.58 -7.20 -9.33
N ALA A 67 0.94 -8.30 -10.01
CA ALA A 67 1.06 -9.58 -9.34
C ALA A 67 2.13 -9.57 -8.25
N GLU A 68 3.27 -8.95 -8.52
CA GLU A 68 4.37 -8.93 -7.56
C GLU A 68 5.26 -7.71 -7.82
N VAL A 69 5.74 -7.11 -6.75
CA VAL A 69 6.70 -6.02 -6.81
C VAL A 69 7.74 -6.20 -5.72
N VAL A 70 8.98 -5.85 -6.03
CA VAL A 70 10.07 -5.85 -5.05
C VAL A 70 10.48 -4.41 -4.81
N ILE A 71 10.38 -3.96 -3.56
CA ILE A 71 10.83 -2.64 -3.15
C ILE A 71 12.18 -2.82 -2.49
N THR A 72 13.21 -2.20 -3.05
CA THR A 72 14.60 -2.44 -2.63
C THR A 72 15.10 -1.45 -1.59
N ASP A 73 14.33 -0.41 -1.32
CA ASP A 73 14.68 0.62 -0.35
C ASP A 73 13.56 0.88 0.65
N ALA A 74 12.88 -0.18 1.07
CA ALA A 74 11.77 -0.08 2.02
C ALA A 74 12.28 0.46 3.36
N ILE A 75 11.68 1.54 3.82
CA ILE A 75 12.01 2.17 5.09
C ILE A 75 10.87 2.09 6.10
N GLU A 76 9.67 1.74 5.65
CA GLU A 76 8.52 1.66 6.53
C GLU A 76 7.55 0.59 6.03
N VAL A 77 7.13 -0.29 6.91
CA VAL A 77 6.12 -1.31 6.64
C VAL A 77 5.03 -1.16 7.68
N ILE A 78 3.82 -0.86 7.24
CA ILE A 78 2.69 -0.64 8.14
C ILE A 78 1.63 -1.69 7.83
N PRO A 79 1.35 -2.62 8.76
CA PRO A 79 0.26 -3.58 8.55
C PRO A 79 -1.08 -2.86 8.55
N CYS A 80 -1.94 -3.23 7.61
CA CYS A 80 -3.26 -2.63 7.49
C CYS A 80 -4.28 -3.37 8.33
N THR A 81 -5.25 -2.63 8.84
CA THR A 81 -6.45 -3.24 9.42
C THR A 81 -7.30 -3.84 8.30
N ASN A 82 -8.23 -4.73 8.67
CA ASN A 82 -9.16 -5.28 7.68
C ASN A 82 -9.99 -4.18 7.03
N GLN A 83 -10.37 -3.16 7.80
CA GLN A 83 -11.11 -2.01 7.27
C GLN A 83 -10.28 -1.26 6.23
N ALA A 84 -9.01 -1.00 6.53
CA ALA A 84 -8.13 -0.27 5.61
C ALA A 84 -7.85 -1.08 4.35
N GLU A 85 -7.63 -2.38 4.50
CA GLU A 85 -7.42 -3.26 3.35
C GLU A 85 -8.63 -3.22 2.41
N ALA A 86 -9.83 -3.37 2.96
CA ALA A 86 -11.06 -3.32 2.16
C ALA A 86 -11.21 -1.97 1.47
N SER A 87 -10.90 -0.89 2.17
CA SER A 87 -10.96 0.47 1.61
C SER A 87 -10.01 0.64 0.44
N ILE A 88 -8.74 0.27 0.64
CA ILE A 88 -7.71 0.44 -0.40
C ILE A 88 -8.02 -0.43 -1.61
N ARG A 89 -8.44 -1.68 -1.39
CA ARG A 89 -8.77 -2.59 -2.50
C ARG A 89 -9.97 -2.09 -3.30
N SER A 90 -10.88 -1.36 -2.68
CA SER A 90 -12.11 -0.91 -3.33
C SER A 90 -11.95 0.40 -4.11
N VAL A 91 -10.83 1.11 -3.95
CA VAL A 91 -10.60 2.33 -4.72
C VAL A 91 -10.55 2.00 -6.20
N ARG A 92 -11.33 2.74 -7.00
CA ARG A 92 -11.40 2.50 -8.44
C ARG A 92 -10.03 2.69 -9.09
N VAL A 93 -9.73 1.82 -10.06
CA VAL A 93 -8.45 1.88 -10.77
C VAL A 93 -8.32 3.24 -11.47
N TRP A 94 -7.21 3.90 -11.20
CA TRP A 94 -6.88 5.16 -11.85
C TRP A 94 -6.11 4.87 -13.12
N THR A 95 -6.55 5.45 -14.23
CA THR A 95 -5.90 5.31 -15.54
C THR A 95 -5.71 6.69 -16.15
N LEU A 96 -4.79 6.75 -17.08
CA LEU A 96 -4.59 7.96 -17.87
C LEU A 96 -5.66 8.12 -18.93
#